data_2bc16a68ef10f944c9c801766aea8789
#
_entry.id   2bc16a68ef10f944c9c801766aea8789
#
_cell.length_a   1.000
_cell.length_b   1.000
_cell.length_c   1.000
_cell.angle_alpha   90.00
_cell.angle_beta   90.00
_cell.angle_gamma   90.00
#
_symmetry.space_group_name_H-M   'P 1'
#
loop_
_entity.id
_entity.type
_entity.pdbx_description
1 polymer ?
#
loop_
_entity_poly.entity_id
_entity_poly.type
_entity_poly.pdbx_seq_one_letter_code
_entity_poly.pdbx_strand_id
1 'polypeptide(L)'
;ITLPYTSGFYIPKITPFVLKGYASDQNDDKMTYIWEQFDNQGSSPLGEPAGNAPIFRSIKPAASPARYFPNVSRILSGEFDNKQELLPTYGRDLTFRFVVRDNNPLGNAAVWEEIKFKVANDAGPFVITFPTVEQKLVVGKKLKVTWDVAKTDIAPVNCKFVDIYIALDNSLDFD
;
A
#
# COMPACT_ATOMS: atom_id res chain seq x y z
N ILE A 1 14.73 7.73 -10.76
CA ILE A 1 13.70 7.28 -9.78
C ILE A 1 13.88 8.10 -8.51
N THR A 2 12.75 8.44 -7.86
CA THR A 2 12.73 9.06 -6.54
C THR A 2 11.64 8.39 -5.69
N LEU A 3 12.02 7.93 -4.49
CA LEU A 3 11.07 7.42 -3.50
C LEU A 3 10.85 8.48 -2.41
N PRO A 4 9.59 8.82 -2.06
CA PRO A 4 9.29 9.82 -1.02
C PRO A 4 9.48 9.27 0.40
N TYR A 5 10.03 8.07 0.53
CA TYR A 5 10.19 7.35 1.78
C TYR A 5 11.67 7.18 2.14
N THR A 6 11.97 7.23 3.42
CA THR A 6 13.24 6.77 3.97
C THR A 6 13.03 5.38 4.58
N SER A 7 13.89 4.42 4.26
CA SER A 7 13.82 3.07 4.84
C SER A 7 13.82 3.08 6.37
N GLY A 8 13.19 2.08 6.98
CA GLY A 8 13.16 1.88 8.43
C GLY A 8 11.90 2.38 9.13
N PHE A 9 10.90 2.91 8.39
CA PHE A 9 9.60 3.24 8.99
C PHE A 9 8.79 1.97 9.31
N TYR A 10 7.73 2.17 10.09
CA TYR A 10 6.81 1.10 10.47
C TYR A 10 5.42 1.36 9.92
N ILE A 11 4.77 0.29 9.46
CA ILE A 11 3.33 0.27 9.17
C ILE A 11 2.59 -0.56 10.21
N PRO A 12 1.32 -0.29 10.49
CA PRO A 12 0.51 -1.13 11.37
C PRO A 12 0.14 -2.46 10.69
N LYS A 13 -0.07 -3.51 11.49
CA LYS A 13 -0.59 -4.78 10.98
C LYS A 13 -2.04 -4.66 10.52
N ILE A 14 -2.47 -5.55 9.63
CA ILE A 14 -3.86 -5.69 9.14
C ILE A 14 -4.44 -4.34 8.65
N THR A 15 -3.61 -3.46 8.18
CA THR A 15 -4.01 -2.14 7.67
C THR A 15 -3.56 -2.01 6.22
N PRO A 16 -4.47 -1.70 5.29
CA PRO A 16 -4.09 -1.41 3.90
C PRO A 16 -3.09 -0.25 3.82
N PHE A 17 -2.20 -0.31 2.85
CA PHE A 17 -1.21 0.75 2.63
C PHE A 17 -0.98 0.98 1.14
N VAL A 18 -0.37 2.11 0.81
CA VAL A 18 0.02 2.46 -0.56
C VAL A 18 1.51 2.76 -0.62
N LEU A 19 2.17 2.28 -1.68
CA LEU A 19 3.51 2.71 -2.04
C LEU A 19 3.42 3.53 -3.32
N LYS A 20 4.07 4.71 -3.32
CA LYS A 20 4.12 5.63 -4.45
C LYS A 20 5.57 5.94 -4.76
N GLY A 21 5.95 5.91 -6.03
CA GLY A 21 7.27 6.33 -6.50
C GLY A 21 7.15 7.40 -7.57
N TYR A 22 8.28 7.96 -7.96
CA TYR A 22 8.36 8.94 -9.04
C TYR A 22 9.53 8.59 -9.94
N ALA A 23 9.37 8.84 -11.23
CA ALA A 23 10.47 8.76 -12.19
C ALA A 23 10.29 9.82 -13.26
N SER A 24 11.38 10.19 -13.87
CA SER A 24 11.42 11.02 -15.08
C SER A 24 12.26 10.30 -16.13
N ASP A 25 11.90 10.47 -17.38
CA ASP A 25 12.66 10.01 -18.52
C ASP A 25 13.20 11.20 -19.30
N GLN A 26 14.42 11.07 -19.84
CA GLN A 26 15.10 12.16 -20.54
C GLN A 26 14.47 12.45 -21.92
N ASN A 27 13.85 11.44 -22.51
CA ASN A 27 13.27 11.50 -23.85
C ASN A 27 11.73 11.61 -23.80
N ASP A 28 11.15 11.76 -22.58
CA ASP A 28 9.70 11.76 -22.35
C ASP A 28 8.99 10.48 -22.84
N ASP A 29 9.70 9.34 -22.81
CA ASP A 29 9.11 8.06 -23.17
C ASP A 29 7.99 7.65 -22.19
N LYS A 30 7.02 6.92 -22.71
CA LYS A 30 5.88 6.46 -21.91
C LYS A 30 6.30 5.37 -20.94
N MET A 31 6.43 5.72 -19.67
CA MET A 31 6.85 4.81 -18.61
C MET A 31 5.73 3.88 -18.12
N THR A 32 6.13 2.70 -17.66
CA THR A 32 5.29 1.81 -16.84
C THR A 32 6.00 1.45 -15.56
N TYR A 33 5.19 1.18 -14.52
CA TYR A 33 5.65 1.03 -13.16
C TYR A 33 5.14 -0.27 -12.54
N ILE A 34 5.95 -0.84 -11.67
CA ILE A 34 5.52 -1.96 -10.83
C ILE A 34 6.18 -1.88 -9.45
N TRP A 35 5.37 -2.11 -8.42
CA TRP A 35 5.85 -2.37 -7.08
C TRP A 35 5.78 -3.87 -6.80
N GLU A 36 6.91 -4.47 -6.46
CA GLU A 36 7.03 -5.90 -6.18
C GLU A 36 7.59 -6.12 -4.79
N GLN A 37 6.99 -7.05 -4.05
CA GLN A 37 7.62 -7.52 -2.82
C GLN A 37 8.85 -8.33 -3.17
N PHE A 38 9.99 -7.96 -2.60
CA PHE A 38 11.32 -8.52 -2.91
C PHE A 38 11.95 -9.23 -1.69
N ASP A 39 11.12 -9.75 -0.79
CA ASP A 39 11.58 -10.60 0.29
C ASP A 39 11.92 -11.99 -0.27
N ASN A 40 13.14 -12.44 -0.04
CA ASN A 40 13.64 -13.74 -0.51
C ASN A 40 13.98 -14.70 0.64
N GLN A 41 13.52 -14.41 1.83
CA GLN A 41 13.81 -15.18 3.03
C GLN A 41 12.65 -16.10 3.38
N GLY A 42 12.86 -17.38 3.11
CA GLY A 42 11.91 -18.42 3.44
C GLY A 42 10.83 -18.65 2.39
N SER A 43 10.12 -19.74 2.56
CA SER A 43 8.94 -20.10 1.80
C SER A 43 7.83 -20.50 2.77
N SER A 44 6.60 -20.23 2.38
CA SER A 44 5.43 -20.67 3.15
C SER A 44 4.32 -21.10 2.19
N PRO A 45 3.39 -21.97 2.63
CA PRO A 45 2.22 -22.29 1.85
C PRO A 45 1.41 -21.03 1.50
N LEU A 46 0.76 -21.05 0.35
CA LEU A 46 -0.05 -19.93 -0.10
C LEU A 46 -1.22 -19.68 0.87
N GLY A 47 -1.27 -18.51 1.44
CA GLY A 47 -2.28 -18.11 2.43
C GLY A 47 -1.88 -18.38 3.89
N GLU A 48 -0.69 -18.95 4.13
CA GLU A 48 -0.18 -19.28 5.47
C GLU A 48 1.23 -18.69 5.66
N PRO A 49 1.34 -17.34 5.73
CA PRO A 49 2.63 -16.68 5.75
C PRO A 49 3.41 -17.00 7.03
N ALA A 50 4.71 -17.28 6.86
CA ALA A 50 5.64 -17.50 7.96
C ALA A 50 6.91 -16.67 7.77
N GLY A 51 7.48 -16.15 8.86
CA GLY A 51 8.68 -15.31 8.83
C GLY A 51 8.55 -14.13 7.86
N ASN A 52 9.53 -13.96 6.99
CA ASN A 52 9.53 -12.91 5.96
C ASN A 52 9.21 -13.47 4.55
N ALA A 53 8.56 -14.62 4.44
CA ALA A 53 8.10 -15.13 3.14
C ALA A 53 7.18 -14.12 2.44
N PRO A 54 7.25 -13.96 1.09
CA PRO A 54 6.40 -13.00 0.36
C PRO A 54 4.90 -13.25 0.56
N ILE A 55 4.14 -12.17 0.72
CA ILE A 55 2.69 -12.19 0.93
C ILE A 55 1.92 -11.40 -0.14
N PHE A 56 2.64 -10.65 -0.97
CA PHE A 56 2.05 -9.90 -2.08
C PHE A 56 2.62 -10.38 -3.41
N ARG A 57 1.74 -10.87 -4.26
CA ARG A 57 2.11 -11.33 -5.60
C ARG A 57 2.46 -10.16 -6.52
N SER A 58 3.40 -10.38 -7.44
CA SER A 58 3.64 -9.45 -8.54
C SER A 58 2.41 -9.33 -9.44
N ILE A 59 2.14 -8.12 -9.90
CA ILE A 59 1.04 -7.79 -10.82
C ILE A 59 1.63 -7.21 -12.11
N LYS A 60 0.79 -7.04 -13.13
CA LYS A 60 1.23 -6.41 -14.38
C LYS A 60 1.67 -4.96 -14.13
N PRO A 61 2.72 -4.47 -14.83
CA PRO A 61 3.06 -3.06 -14.81
C PRO A 61 1.89 -2.17 -15.23
N ALA A 62 1.79 -1.00 -14.62
CA ALA A 62 0.72 -0.03 -14.85
C ALA A 62 1.29 1.36 -15.18
N ALA A 63 0.46 2.24 -15.71
CA ALA A 63 0.81 3.63 -15.94
C ALA A 63 0.86 4.45 -14.63
N SER A 64 0.18 4.01 -13.59
CA SER A 64 0.25 4.64 -12.26
C SER A 64 1.52 4.23 -11.52
N PRO A 65 2.29 5.17 -10.95
CA PRO A 65 3.44 4.87 -10.12
C PRO A 65 3.07 4.47 -8.68
N ALA A 66 1.78 4.41 -8.36
CA ALA A 66 1.26 3.99 -7.07
C ALA A 66 0.69 2.57 -7.14
N ARG A 67 0.89 1.79 -6.07
CA ARG A 67 0.22 0.50 -5.86
C ARG A 67 -0.35 0.45 -4.46
N TYR A 68 -1.63 0.07 -4.37
CA TYR A 68 -2.34 -0.21 -3.12
C TYR A 68 -2.17 -1.68 -2.73
N PHE A 69 -2.04 -1.94 -1.43
CA PHE A 69 -1.85 -3.26 -0.84
C PHE A 69 -2.91 -3.52 0.24
N PRO A 70 -3.86 -4.43 0.02
CA PRO A 70 -4.17 -5.10 -1.25
C PRO A 70 -4.70 -4.11 -2.31
N ASN A 71 -5.05 -4.62 -3.48
CA ASN A 71 -5.58 -3.78 -4.55
C ASN A 71 -6.88 -3.05 -4.14
N VAL A 72 -7.18 -1.94 -4.84
CA VAL A 72 -8.28 -1.00 -4.52
C VAL A 72 -9.63 -1.70 -4.39
N SER A 73 -9.96 -2.61 -5.29
CA SER A 73 -11.28 -3.29 -5.24
C SER A 73 -11.49 -4.08 -3.95
N ARG A 74 -10.43 -4.66 -3.39
CA ARG A 74 -10.48 -5.38 -2.10
C ARG A 74 -10.56 -4.44 -0.91
N ILE A 75 -9.87 -3.30 -0.98
CA ILE A 75 -10.00 -2.28 0.07
C ILE A 75 -11.45 -1.79 0.15
N LEU A 76 -12.07 -1.53 -1.01
CA LEU A 76 -13.46 -1.07 -1.08
C LEU A 76 -14.48 -2.13 -0.67
N SER A 77 -14.26 -3.41 -1.00
CA SER A 77 -15.16 -4.50 -0.61
C SER A 77 -14.95 -4.97 0.84
N GLY A 78 -13.81 -4.63 1.47
CA GLY A 78 -13.44 -5.15 2.78
C GLY A 78 -13.01 -6.63 2.78
N GLU A 79 -12.75 -7.21 1.61
CA GLU A 79 -12.34 -8.61 1.46
C GLU A 79 -10.83 -8.75 1.50
N PHE A 80 -10.28 -9.12 2.66
CA PHE A 80 -8.84 -9.22 2.90
C PHE A 80 -8.31 -10.67 2.99
N ASP A 81 -9.12 -11.66 2.63
CA ASP A 81 -8.77 -13.08 2.68
C ASP A 81 -8.07 -13.64 1.42
N ASN A 82 -7.72 -12.78 0.49
CA ASN A 82 -7.03 -13.19 -0.73
C ASN A 82 -5.61 -13.70 -0.46
N LYS A 83 -5.42 -14.98 -0.65
CA LYS A 83 -4.12 -15.67 -0.47
C LYS A 83 -2.96 -15.10 -1.31
N GLN A 84 -3.23 -14.26 -2.31
CA GLN A 84 -2.21 -13.65 -3.17
C GLN A 84 -1.80 -12.24 -2.76
N GLU A 85 -2.57 -11.59 -1.90
CA GLU A 85 -2.34 -10.24 -1.38
C GLU A 85 -2.81 -10.19 0.08
N LEU A 86 -2.03 -10.77 0.97
CA LEU A 86 -2.37 -10.84 2.39
C LEU A 86 -1.83 -9.63 3.13
N LEU A 87 -2.67 -9.00 3.93
CA LEU A 87 -2.19 -8.03 4.90
C LEU A 87 -1.37 -8.74 5.99
N PRO A 88 -0.22 -8.18 6.40
CA PRO A 88 0.61 -8.79 7.43
C PRO A 88 -0.12 -8.78 8.78
N THR A 89 -0.20 -9.91 9.45
CA THR A 89 -0.89 -10.10 10.74
C THR A 89 0.02 -10.08 11.95
N TYR A 90 1.34 -10.06 11.71
CA TYR A 90 2.38 -10.06 12.74
C TYR A 90 3.55 -9.15 12.36
N GLY A 91 4.39 -8.83 13.33
CA GLY A 91 5.61 -8.03 13.11
C GLY A 91 6.59 -8.76 12.21
N ARG A 92 7.00 -8.11 11.12
CA ARG A 92 7.92 -8.66 10.13
C ARG A 92 8.64 -7.56 9.35
N ASP A 93 9.72 -7.91 8.70
CA ASP A 93 10.35 -7.05 7.71
C ASP A 93 9.65 -7.18 6.35
N LEU A 94 9.64 -6.08 5.61
CA LEU A 94 9.12 -6.00 4.25
C LEU A 94 10.13 -5.26 3.38
N THR A 95 10.47 -5.86 2.25
CA THR A 95 11.29 -5.24 1.21
C THR A 95 10.46 -5.12 -0.05
N PHE A 96 10.37 -3.93 -0.60
CA PHE A 96 9.71 -3.69 -1.88
C PHE A 96 10.66 -3.06 -2.87
N ARG A 97 10.46 -3.41 -4.13
CA ARG A 97 11.20 -2.86 -5.27
C ARG A 97 10.23 -2.10 -6.17
N PHE A 98 10.56 -0.86 -6.45
CA PHE A 98 9.88 -0.03 -7.44
C PHE A 98 10.65 -0.14 -8.75
N VAL A 99 10.06 -0.78 -9.75
CA VAL A 99 10.65 -0.97 -11.07
C VAL A 99 9.96 -0.03 -12.05
N VAL A 100 10.77 0.68 -12.81
CA VAL A 100 10.32 1.62 -13.87
C VAL A 100 10.87 1.13 -15.21
N ARG A 101 10.04 1.13 -16.22
CA ARG A 101 10.41 0.80 -17.59
C ARG A 101 9.99 1.93 -18.53
N ASP A 102 10.88 2.36 -19.40
CA ASP A 102 10.66 3.46 -20.36
C ASP A 102 9.83 3.06 -21.60
N ASN A 103 9.73 1.77 -21.89
CA ASN A 103 8.99 1.23 -23.06
C ASN A 103 9.41 1.83 -24.42
N ASN A 104 10.64 2.29 -24.57
CA ASN A 104 11.14 2.83 -25.82
C ASN A 104 11.19 1.72 -26.90
N PRO A 105 10.59 1.92 -28.09
CA PRO A 105 10.53 0.89 -29.13
C PRO A 105 11.90 0.60 -29.78
N LEU A 106 12.86 1.50 -29.65
CA LEU A 106 14.21 1.33 -30.22
C LEU A 106 15.19 0.67 -29.24
N GLY A 107 14.77 0.48 -27.99
CA GLY A 107 15.58 -0.14 -26.95
C GLY A 107 15.09 0.29 -25.59
N ASN A 108 14.32 -0.57 -24.93
CA ASN A 108 13.79 -0.26 -23.60
C ASN A 108 14.81 -0.53 -22.50
N ALA A 109 14.77 0.28 -21.47
CA ALA A 109 15.50 0.08 -20.24
C ALA A 109 14.55 -0.16 -19.06
N ALA A 110 15.07 -0.81 -18.02
CA ALA A 110 14.38 -0.95 -16.76
C ALA A 110 15.35 -0.60 -15.63
N VAL A 111 14.89 0.25 -14.73
CA VAL A 111 15.63 0.65 -13.52
C VAL A 111 14.77 0.42 -12.31
N TRP A 112 15.37 0.30 -11.14
CA TRP A 112 14.64 0.03 -9.92
C TRP A 112 15.32 0.64 -8.68
N GLU A 113 14.49 0.87 -7.66
CA GLU A 113 14.91 1.28 -6.31
C GLU A 113 14.21 0.42 -5.26
N GLU A 114 14.85 0.22 -4.12
CA GLU A 114 14.32 -0.56 -3.01
C GLU A 114 13.96 0.29 -1.81
N ILE A 115 12.88 -0.12 -1.14
CA ILE A 115 12.48 0.40 0.16
C ILE A 115 12.33 -0.76 1.15
N LYS A 116 12.84 -0.56 2.37
CA LYS A 116 12.73 -1.53 3.47
C LYS A 116 12.02 -0.90 4.64
N PHE A 117 11.01 -1.57 5.14
CA PHE A 117 10.24 -1.12 6.30
C PHE A 117 9.73 -2.31 7.11
N LYS A 118 9.06 -2.04 8.22
CA LYS A 118 8.64 -3.08 9.16
C LYS A 118 7.16 -2.99 9.46
N VAL A 119 6.58 -4.12 9.83
CA VAL A 119 5.23 -4.19 10.39
C VAL A 119 5.34 -4.13 11.90
N ALA A 120 4.62 -3.21 12.52
CA ALA A 120 4.55 -3.13 13.99
C ALA A 120 3.70 -4.27 14.53
N ASN A 121 4.27 -5.02 15.49
CA ASN A 121 3.57 -6.18 16.07
C ASN A 121 2.37 -5.76 16.93
N ASP A 122 2.46 -4.62 17.60
CA ASP A 122 1.49 -4.17 18.63
C ASP A 122 0.59 -3.03 18.16
N ALA A 123 0.68 -2.59 16.91
CA ALA A 123 -0.14 -1.53 16.33
C ALA A 123 -0.98 -2.03 15.16
N GLY A 124 -2.23 -1.56 15.09
CA GLY A 124 -3.20 -1.92 14.05
C GLY A 124 -4.16 -3.06 14.43
N PRO A 125 -5.25 -3.24 13.65
CA PRO A 125 -5.59 -2.43 12.48
C PRO A 125 -6.06 -1.02 12.81
N PHE A 126 -5.69 -0.05 11.97
CA PHE A 126 -6.35 1.26 11.95
C PHE A 126 -7.68 1.11 11.23
N VAL A 127 -8.80 1.43 11.88
CA VAL A 127 -10.14 1.17 11.36
C VAL A 127 -11.03 2.39 11.54
N ILE A 128 -11.71 2.81 10.46
CA ILE A 128 -12.79 3.80 10.53
C ILE A 128 -13.99 3.14 11.22
N THR A 129 -14.47 3.73 12.32
CA THR A 129 -15.61 3.23 13.08
C THR A 129 -16.91 3.95 12.74
N PHE A 130 -16.83 5.14 12.12
CA PHE A 130 -17.97 5.88 11.59
C PHE A 130 -17.47 6.85 10.49
N PRO A 131 -18.20 7.01 9.35
CA PRO A 131 -19.44 6.32 9.00
C PRO A 131 -19.25 4.83 8.70
N THR A 132 -20.30 4.04 8.88
CA THR A 132 -20.35 2.63 8.45
C THR A 132 -20.84 2.52 7.00
N VAL A 133 -20.66 1.38 6.38
CA VAL A 133 -21.04 1.11 4.97
C VAL A 133 -22.51 1.42 4.68
N GLU A 134 -23.39 1.25 5.67
CA GLU A 134 -24.85 1.47 5.51
C GLU A 134 -25.29 2.91 5.80
N GLN A 135 -24.35 3.78 6.19
CA GLN A 135 -24.67 5.14 6.60
C GLN A 135 -25.05 6.02 5.41
N LYS A 136 -26.29 6.52 5.41
CA LYS A 136 -26.72 7.53 4.45
C LYS A 136 -26.21 8.90 4.86
N LEU A 137 -25.44 9.54 4.01
CA LEU A 137 -24.95 10.89 4.21
C LEU A 137 -25.95 11.91 3.65
N VAL A 138 -26.15 13.01 4.35
CA VAL A 138 -27.07 14.08 3.94
C VAL A 138 -26.26 15.33 3.58
N VAL A 139 -26.41 15.81 2.37
CA VAL A 139 -25.74 17.02 1.89
C VAL A 139 -26.08 18.21 2.79
N GLY A 140 -25.09 19.02 3.12
CA GLY A 140 -25.23 20.20 3.99
C GLY A 140 -25.26 19.89 5.49
N LYS A 141 -25.18 18.64 5.90
CA LYS A 141 -25.04 18.26 7.31
C LYS A 141 -23.58 17.97 7.68
N LYS A 142 -23.21 18.32 8.91
CA LYS A 142 -21.89 17.96 9.44
C LYS A 142 -21.81 16.45 9.60
N LEU A 143 -20.74 15.86 9.09
CA LEU A 143 -20.38 14.46 9.30
C LEU A 143 -19.28 14.38 10.36
N LYS A 144 -19.49 13.57 11.39
CA LYS A 144 -18.44 13.21 12.33
C LYS A 144 -17.79 11.93 11.81
N VAL A 145 -16.48 11.95 11.60
CA VAL A 145 -15.69 10.75 11.28
C VAL A 145 -15.01 10.29 12.57
N THR A 146 -15.07 8.99 12.86
CA THR A 146 -14.38 8.38 14.01
C THR A 146 -13.63 7.13 13.58
N TRP A 147 -12.55 6.84 14.27
CA TRP A 147 -11.70 5.68 13.99
C TRP A 147 -11.08 5.11 15.27
N ASP A 148 -10.68 3.85 15.20
CA ASP A 148 -9.81 3.24 16.19
C ASP A 148 -8.36 3.43 15.76
N VAL A 149 -7.58 4.13 16.56
CA VAL A 149 -6.16 4.37 16.33
C VAL A 149 -5.31 3.12 16.51
N ALA A 150 -5.74 2.15 17.29
CA ALA A 150 -5.06 0.88 17.54
C ALA A 150 -3.54 1.02 17.78
N LYS A 151 -3.12 2.01 18.58
CA LYS A 151 -1.72 2.36 18.89
C LYS A 151 -0.87 2.83 17.68
N THR A 152 -1.48 3.26 16.58
CA THR A 152 -0.71 3.77 15.44
C THR A 152 -0.16 5.17 15.68
N ASP A 153 -0.69 5.90 16.65
CA ASP A 153 -0.29 7.25 17.06
C ASP A 153 0.97 7.30 17.94
N ILE A 154 1.44 6.16 18.42
CA ILE A 154 2.65 6.02 19.24
C ILE A 154 3.74 5.22 18.51
N ALA A 155 4.96 5.22 19.05
CA ALA A 155 6.06 4.43 18.52
C ALA A 155 5.70 2.93 18.50
N PRO A 156 6.16 2.17 17.47
CA PRO A 156 7.10 2.58 16.42
C PRO A 156 6.42 3.20 15.17
N VAL A 157 5.10 3.12 15.00
CA VAL A 157 4.38 3.66 13.83
C VAL A 157 4.40 5.19 13.86
N ASN A 158 4.04 5.78 14.99
CA ASN A 158 4.15 7.21 15.29
C ASN A 158 3.39 8.13 14.30
N CYS A 159 2.25 7.67 13.79
CA CYS A 159 1.37 8.44 12.91
C CYS A 159 0.59 9.47 13.74
N LYS A 160 0.92 10.75 13.62
CA LYS A 160 0.30 11.82 14.42
C LYS A 160 -0.90 12.47 13.74
N PHE A 161 -1.00 12.37 12.45
CA PHE A 161 -2.03 13.02 11.64
C PHE A 161 -2.60 12.04 10.64
N VAL A 162 -3.85 12.25 10.27
CA VAL A 162 -4.55 11.54 9.19
C VAL A 162 -5.24 12.57 8.30
N ASP A 163 -5.19 12.35 7.01
CA ASP A 163 -5.99 13.09 6.05
C ASP A 163 -7.29 12.33 5.79
N ILE A 164 -8.39 13.07 5.67
CA ILE A 164 -9.71 12.50 5.41
C ILE A 164 -10.14 12.93 4.01
N TYR A 165 -10.32 11.96 3.13
CA TYR A 165 -10.78 12.16 1.77
C TYR A 165 -12.16 11.56 1.59
N ILE A 166 -12.94 12.15 0.69
CA ILE A 166 -14.23 11.62 0.23
C ILE A 166 -14.14 11.38 -1.26
N ALA A 167 -14.35 10.16 -1.69
CA ALA A 167 -14.62 9.85 -3.09
C ALA A 167 -16.15 9.85 -3.32
N LEU A 168 -16.59 10.54 -4.35
CA LEU A 168 -18.01 10.57 -4.77
C LEU A 168 -18.33 9.46 -5.77
N ASP A 169 -17.32 8.75 -6.21
CA ASP A 169 -17.36 7.57 -7.04
C ASP A 169 -16.69 6.39 -6.32
N ASN A 170 -16.64 5.23 -6.95
CA ASN A 170 -15.99 4.05 -6.39
C ASN A 170 -14.47 4.01 -6.70
N SER A 171 -13.83 5.16 -6.85
CA SER A 171 -12.38 5.27 -7.01
C SER A 171 -11.70 5.58 -5.68
N LEU A 172 -10.42 5.24 -5.57
CA LEU A 172 -9.51 5.77 -4.55
C LEU A 172 -8.51 6.76 -5.17
N ASP A 173 -8.91 7.40 -6.27
CA ASP A 173 -8.14 8.44 -6.91
C ASP A 173 -8.53 9.76 -6.25
N PHE A 174 -7.65 10.27 -5.42
CA PHE A 174 -7.83 11.48 -4.62
C PHE A 174 -6.88 12.59 -5.07
N ASP A 175 -6.43 12.55 -6.33
CA ASP A 175 -5.53 13.57 -6.91
C ASP A 175 -6.24 14.86 -7.27
#